data_7d1f81fde0f707f6146877982dc5a2f6
#
_entry.id   7d1f81fde0f707f6146877982dc5a2f6
#
_cell.length_a   1.000
_cell.length_b   1.000
_cell.length_c   1.000
_cell.angle_alpha   90.00
_cell.angle_beta   90.00
_cell.angle_gamma   90.00
#
_symmetry.space_group_name_H-M   'P 1'
#
loop_
_entity.id
_entity.type
_entity.pdbx_description
1 polymer ?
#
loop_
_entity_poly.entity_id
_entity_poly.type
_entity_poly.pdbx_seq_one_letter_code
_entity_poly.pdbx_strand_id
1 'polypeptide(L)'
;MVLVNSLHPEEARPLAEELQQKYGVRCLAVNCLELGEGDLQEILRSLLYEFPVQELQLFFPEWVEALPPEHPIPAGLYHAVGQEARRLEHVRQLEGCMAALEQSEQIRSVMLRQMDLGTGVGQVEVQLPRSLFYDTVNQQTGLSITDDGDLMEQLVTLAGLRKEYDRVAQAVSSARSTGYGVVMPSVEELELEDPEIVRQGGRYGVRMKASAPSIHMLRADVSTTVSPIVGNEKQSQDMVNYLLQEFEGEPGKLWESNIFGRSFHEIVGEDLQAKLKRMPEDSQKKLREALE
;
A
#
# COMPACT_ATOMS: atom_id res chain seq x y z
N MET A 1 -39.21 -9.75 27.98
CA MET A 1 -39.69 -11.11 27.64
C MET A 1 -41.08 -11.34 28.27
N VAL A 2 -41.98 -12.05 27.57
CA VAL A 2 -43.34 -12.41 28.05
C VAL A 2 -43.50 -13.92 27.96
N LEU A 3 -44.00 -14.54 29.00
CA LEU A 3 -44.38 -15.95 29.01
C LEU A 3 -45.88 -16.09 28.77
N VAL A 4 -46.25 -16.83 27.73
CA VAL A 4 -47.66 -17.19 27.44
C VAL A 4 -47.92 -18.53 28.08
N ASN A 5 -48.61 -18.52 29.23
CA ASN A 5 -48.89 -19.72 29.95
C ASN A 5 -50.08 -20.49 29.32
N SER A 6 -49.86 -21.73 28.95
CA SER A 6 -50.85 -22.64 28.37
C SER A 6 -50.63 -24.06 28.82
N LEU A 7 -51.70 -24.82 29.03
CA LEU A 7 -51.62 -26.26 29.27
C LEU A 7 -51.10 -27.01 28.04
N HIS A 8 -51.27 -26.43 26.86
CA HIS A 8 -50.80 -26.96 25.58
C HIS A 8 -49.88 -25.92 24.89
N PRO A 9 -48.60 -25.86 25.25
CA PRO A 9 -47.67 -24.85 24.73
C PRO A 9 -47.59 -24.84 23.20
N GLU A 10 -47.64 -26.02 22.58
CA GLU A 10 -47.59 -26.17 21.11
C GLU A 10 -48.73 -25.39 20.40
N GLU A 11 -49.95 -25.44 20.96
CA GLU A 11 -51.08 -24.72 20.41
C GLU A 11 -51.02 -23.20 20.66
N ALA A 12 -50.31 -22.79 21.72
CA ALA A 12 -50.11 -21.39 22.07
C ALA A 12 -48.91 -20.72 21.35
N ARG A 13 -48.09 -21.45 20.66
CA ARG A 13 -46.97 -20.90 19.88
C ARG A 13 -47.36 -19.84 18.86
N PRO A 14 -48.42 -20.05 18.04
CA PRO A 14 -48.84 -19.02 17.06
C PRO A 14 -49.23 -17.69 17.76
N LEU A 15 -49.88 -17.78 18.91
CA LEU A 15 -50.26 -16.60 19.71
C LEU A 15 -49.02 -15.90 20.28
N ALA A 16 -48.03 -16.66 20.74
CA ALA A 16 -46.77 -16.10 21.23
C ALA A 16 -46.02 -15.36 20.09
N GLU A 17 -46.00 -15.93 18.90
CA GLU A 17 -45.37 -15.33 17.68
C GLU A 17 -46.12 -14.05 17.26
N GLU A 18 -47.48 -14.05 17.28
CA GLU A 18 -48.27 -12.87 16.98
C GLU A 18 -47.96 -11.73 17.97
N LEU A 19 -47.93 -12.06 19.27
CA LEU A 19 -47.61 -11.10 20.33
C LEU A 19 -46.18 -10.56 20.18
N GLN A 20 -45.22 -11.43 19.84
CA GLN A 20 -43.85 -11.02 19.59
C GLN A 20 -43.77 -10.05 18.42
N GLN A 21 -44.42 -10.32 17.30
CA GLN A 21 -44.44 -9.43 16.13
C GLN A 21 -45.12 -8.10 16.46
N LYS A 22 -46.20 -8.12 17.18
CA LYS A 22 -47.01 -6.94 17.49
C LYS A 22 -46.31 -5.99 18.47
N TYR A 23 -45.66 -6.54 19.49
CA TYR A 23 -45.08 -5.74 20.58
C TYR A 23 -43.53 -5.67 20.53
N GLY A 24 -42.89 -6.37 19.62
CA GLY A 24 -41.41 -6.38 19.49
C GLY A 24 -40.71 -7.01 20.71
N VAL A 25 -41.39 -7.76 21.53
CA VAL A 25 -40.89 -8.37 22.78
C VAL A 25 -40.87 -9.88 22.63
N ARG A 26 -39.76 -10.53 23.02
CA ARG A 26 -39.68 -12.00 23.00
C ARG A 26 -40.83 -12.64 23.80
N CYS A 27 -41.60 -13.51 23.16
CA CYS A 27 -42.70 -14.25 23.75
C CYS A 27 -42.44 -15.75 23.65
N LEU A 28 -42.60 -16.49 24.76
CA LEU A 28 -42.50 -17.95 24.83
C LEU A 28 -43.77 -18.56 25.34
N ALA A 29 -44.26 -19.59 24.65
CA ALA A 29 -45.41 -20.40 25.15
C ALA A 29 -44.83 -21.53 26.03
N VAL A 30 -45.30 -21.58 27.28
CA VAL A 30 -44.81 -22.55 28.27
C VAL A 30 -45.98 -23.05 29.13
N ASN A 31 -45.87 -24.26 29.67
CA ASN A 31 -46.75 -24.75 30.71
C ASN A 31 -46.11 -24.53 32.09
N CYS A 32 -46.53 -23.46 32.79
CA CYS A 32 -45.95 -23.11 34.08
C CYS A 32 -46.24 -24.13 35.21
N LEU A 33 -47.17 -25.04 35.01
CA LEU A 33 -47.46 -26.08 35.99
C LEU A 33 -46.54 -27.30 35.84
N GLU A 34 -46.00 -27.52 34.65
CA GLU A 34 -45.17 -28.70 34.31
C GLU A 34 -43.84 -28.25 33.68
N LEU A 35 -43.20 -27.22 34.25
CA LEU A 35 -41.92 -26.75 33.79
C LEU A 35 -40.84 -27.78 34.01
N GLY A 36 -40.27 -28.30 32.92
CA GLY A 36 -39.10 -29.16 32.93
C GLY A 36 -37.78 -28.38 32.92
N GLU A 37 -36.70 -29.06 33.09
CA GLU A 37 -35.36 -28.47 33.01
C GLU A 37 -35.10 -27.81 31.64
N GLY A 38 -35.58 -28.45 30.55
CA GLY A 38 -35.45 -27.91 29.19
C GLY A 38 -36.18 -26.54 29.01
N ASP A 39 -37.43 -26.44 29.56
CA ASP A 39 -38.18 -25.20 29.49
C ASP A 39 -37.50 -24.08 30.28
N LEU A 40 -36.96 -24.40 31.46
CA LEU A 40 -36.21 -23.44 32.26
C LEU A 40 -34.95 -22.95 31.53
N GLN A 41 -34.20 -23.87 30.87
CA GLN A 41 -33.02 -23.52 30.07
C GLN A 41 -33.42 -22.61 28.89
N GLU A 42 -34.53 -22.90 28.19
CA GLU A 42 -35.02 -22.08 27.08
C GLU A 42 -35.45 -20.68 27.54
N ILE A 43 -36.18 -20.60 28.67
CA ILE A 43 -36.58 -19.33 29.28
C ILE A 43 -35.33 -18.49 29.62
N LEU A 44 -34.36 -19.08 30.33
CA LEU A 44 -33.12 -18.39 30.72
C LEU A 44 -32.30 -17.95 29.49
N ARG A 45 -32.16 -18.84 28.52
CA ARG A 45 -31.50 -18.52 27.27
C ARG A 45 -32.17 -17.35 26.55
N SER A 46 -33.50 -17.39 26.40
CA SER A 46 -34.27 -16.33 25.76
C SER A 46 -34.17 -15.01 26.51
N LEU A 47 -34.11 -15.07 27.86
CA LEU A 47 -33.89 -13.87 28.67
C LEU A 47 -32.52 -13.24 28.43
N LEU A 48 -31.47 -14.06 28.33
CA LEU A 48 -30.11 -13.59 28.05
C LEU A 48 -30.00 -12.92 26.69
N TYR A 49 -30.72 -13.39 25.68
CA TYR A 49 -30.78 -12.77 24.35
C TYR A 49 -31.46 -11.38 24.33
N GLU A 50 -32.29 -11.04 25.35
CA GLU A 50 -32.88 -9.72 25.52
C GLU A 50 -31.94 -8.73 26.26
N PHE A 51 -30.75 -9.17 26.67
CA PHE A 51 -29.78 -8.28 27.29
C PHE A 51 -29.26 -7.26 26.30
N PRO A 52 -28.94 -6.03 26.74
CA PRO A 52 -28.38 -5.02 25.87
C PRO A 52 -26.93 -5.38 25.46
N VAL A 53 -26.59 -5.09 24.23
CA VAL A 53 -25.19 -5.08 23.79
C VAL A 53 -24.59 -3.75 24.23
N GLN A 54 -23.55 -3.82 25.06
CA GLN A 54 -22.85 -2.65 25.59
C GLN A 54 -21.69 -2.25 24.67
N GLU A 55 -20.99 -3.24 24.12
CA GLU A 55 -19.81 -3.04 23.28
C GLU A 55 -19.73 -4.12 22.22
N LEU A 56 -19.38 -3.72 21.00
CA LEU A 56 -19.07 -4.62 19.89
C LEU A 56 -17.64 -4.37 19.42
N GLN A 57 -16.77 -5.33 19.68
CA GLN A 57 -15.38 -5.31 19.23
C GLN A 57 -15.29 -6.01 17.87
N LEU A 58 -14.83 -5.26 16.86
CA LEU A 58 -14.67 -5.80 15.51
C LEU A 58 -13.19 -6.00 15.21
N PHE A 59 -12.87 -7.16 14.70
CA PHE A 59 -11.52 -7.54 14.29
C PHE A 59 -11.46 -7.62 12.76
N PHE A 60 -10.72 -6.72 12.16
CA PHE A 60 -10.42 -6.72 10.74
C PHE A 60 -9.06 -7.40 10.49
N PRO A 61 -8.76 -7.81 9.24
CA PRO A 61 -7.41 -8.24 8.87
C PRO A 61 -6.38 -7.12 9.11
N GLU A 62 -5.22 -7.47 9.64
CA GLU A 62 -4.16 -6.51 10.04
C GLU A 62 -3.74 -5.54 8.92
N TRP A 63 -3.81 -5.97 7.66
CA TRP A 63 -3.47 -5.11 6.53
C TRP A 63 -4.41 -3.91 6.36
N VAL A 64 -5.66 -4.02 6.83
CA VAL A 64 -6.63 -2.90 6.81
C VAL A 64 -6.19 -1.81 7.79
N GLU A 65 -5.67 -2.20 8.95
CA GLU A 65 -5.18 -1.28 9.97
C GLU A 65 -3.88 -0.57 9.54
N ALA A 66 -3.12 -1.18 8.60
CA ALA A 66 -1.94 -0.56 8.01
C ALA A 66 -2.25 0.55 6.99
N LEU A 67 -3.52 0.65 6.54
CA LEU A 67 -3.96 1.69 5.61
C LEU A 67 -4.31 2.98 6.36
N PRO A 68 -4.10 4.16 5.73
CA PRO A 68 -4.57 5.42 6.29
C PRO A 68 -6.09 5.39 6.52
N PRO A 69 -6.61 6.02 7.59
CA PRO A 69 -8.05 6.02 7.90
C PRO A 69 -8.94 6.60 6.78
N GLU A 70 -8.36 7.51 5.97
CA GLU A 70 -9.03 8.15 4.83
C GLU A 70 -9.07 7.26 3.58
N HIS A 71 -8.37 6.13 3.60
CA HIS A 71 -8.39 5.20 2.48
C HIS A 71 -9.81 4.64 2.28
N PRO A 72 -10.29 4.49 1.02
CA PRO A 72 -11.67 4.07 0.74
C PRO A 72 -12.10 2.78 1.42
N ILE A 73 -11.20 1.82 1.63
CA ILE A 73 -11.51 0.52 2.26
C ILE A 73 -11.81 0.68 3.75
N PRO A 74 -10.89 1.15 4.62
CA PRO A 74 -11.23 1.36 6.03
C PRO A 74 -12.42 2.30 6.20
N ALA A 75 -12.49 3.41 5.45
CA ALA A 75 -13.58 4.35 5.52
C ALA A 75 -14.94 3.71 5.18
N GLY A 76 -15.00 2.89 4.13
CA GLY A 76 -16.20 2.15 3.75
C GLY A 76 -16.61 1.12 4.79
N LEU A 77 -15.67 0.35 5.33
CA LEU A 77 -15.90 -0.65 6.37
C LEU A 77 -16.43 -0.01 7.66
N TYR A 78 -15.77 1.06 8.14
CA TYR A 78 -16.20 1.77 9.34
C TYR A 78 -17.57 2.43 9.17
N HIS A 79 -17.87 2.91 7.96
CA HIS A 79 -19.19 3.45 7.66
C HIS A 79 -20.28 2.38 7.71
N ALA A 80 -20.07 1.23 7.05
CA ALA A 80 -21.00 0.11 7.05
C ALA A 80 -21.28 -0.42 8.47
N VAL A 81 -20.21 -0.64 9.23
CA VAL A 81 -20.28 -1.04 10.63
C VAL A 81 -21.03 -0.01 11.47
N GLY A 82 -20.71 1.27 11.33
CA GLY A 82 -21.35 2.34 12.09
C GLY A 82 -22.84 2.48 11.82
N GLN A 83 -23.31 2.13 10.63
CA GLN A 83 -24.73 2.12 10.30
C GLN A 83 -25.46 0.98 11.01
N GLU A 84 -24.91 -0.24 10.96
CA GLU A 84 -25.54 -1.41 11.56
C GLU A 84 -25.42 -1.42 13.10
N ALA A 85 -24.30 -0.98 13.66
CA ALA A 85 -24.10 -0.88 15.09
C ALA A 85 -25.09 0.07 15.78
N ARG A 86 -25.54 1.13 15.09
CA ARG A 86 -26.57 2.05 15.64
C ARG A 86 -27.95 1.41 15.82
N ARG A 87 -28.20 0.28 15.15
CA ARG A 87 -29.46 -0.46 15.23
C ARG A 87 -29.41 -1.60 16.22
N LEU A 88 -28.20 -1.87 16.77
CA LEU A 88 -27.98 -2.97 17.67
C LEU A 88 -28.20 -2.55 19.11
N GLU A 89 -29.34 -2.97 19.69
CA GLU A 89 -29.68 -2.70 21.07
C GLU A 89 -29.58 -3.95 21.95
N HIS A 90 -29.94 -5.12 21.40
CA HIS A 90 -30.04 -6.37 22.15
C HIS A 90 -29.25 -7.48 21.45
N VAL A 91 -28.76 -8.45 22.23
CA VAL A 91 -27.97 -9.60 21.72
C VAL A 91 -28.73 -10.36 20.61
N ARG A 92 -30.04 -10.50 20.67
CA ARG A 92 -30.86 -11.16 19.63
C ARG A 92 -30.75 -10.53 18.24
N GLN A 93 -30.37 -9.25 18.17
CA GLN A 93 -30.21 -8.53 16.90
C GLN A 93 -28.83 -8.74 16.26
N LEU A 94 -27.89 -9.34 17.00
CA LEU A 94 -26.51 -9.49 16.54
C LEU A 94 -26.40 -10.33 15.27
N GLU A 95 -27.15 -11.44 15.18
CA GLU A 95 -27.15 -12.28 13.96
C GLU A 95 -27.67 -11.49 12.73
N GLY A 96 -28.71 -10.71 12.90
CA GLY A 96 -29.24 -9.84 11.84
C GLY A 96 -28.26 -8.73 11.44
N CYS A 97 -27.56 -8.16 12.40
CA CYS A 97 -26.50 -7.18 12.16
C CYS A 97 -25.33 -7.79 11.37
N MET A 98 -24.86 -8.99 11.75
CA MET A 98 -23.82 -9.70 11.03
C MET A 98 -24.24 -10.05 9.60
N ALA A 99 -25.47 -10.55 9.42
CA ALA A 99 -26.00 -10.86 8.09
C ALA A 99 -26.16 -9.62 7.20
N ALA A 100 -26.47 -8.46 7.78
CA ALA A 100 -26.52 -7.20 7.06
C ALA A 100 -25.13 -6.72 6.62
N LEU A 101 -24.12 -6.89 7.46
CA LEU A 101 -22.73 -6.59 7.12
C LEU A 101 -22.21 -7.48 5.99
N GLU A 102 -22.59 -8.76 5.94
CA GLU A 102 -22.20 -9.68 4.86
C GLU A 102 -22.80 -9.32 3.49
N GLN A 103 -23.80 -8.45 3.43
CA GLN A 103 -24.33 -7.95 2.16
C GLN A 103 -23.41 -6.91 1.49
N SER A 104 -22.40 -6.41 2.19
CA SER A 104 -21.41 -5.51 1.63
C SER A 104 -20.47 -6.26 0.69
N GLU A 105 -20.25 -5.73 -0.53
CA GLU A 105 -19.32 -6.31 -1.50
C GLU A 105 -17.88 -6.42 -0.98
N GLN A 106 -17.52 -5.62 0.02
CA GLN A 106 -16.19 -5.62 0.62
C GLN A 106 -16.02 -6.68 1.69
N ILE A 107 -17.10 -7.32 2.17
CA ILE A 107 -17.07 -8.28 3.27
C ILE A 107 -17.36 -9.67 2.73
N ARG A 108 -16.51 -10.64 3.02
CA ARG A 108 -16.70 -12.03 2.65
C ARG A 108 -17.57 -12.77 3.64
N SER A 109 -17.29 -12.61 4.92
CA SER A 109 -18.04 -13.24 6.01
C SER A 109 -17.81 -12.51 7.34
N VAL A 110 -18.78 -12.64 8.23
CA VAL A 110 -18.72 -12.08 9.57
C VAL A 110 -18.98 -13.19 10.56
N MET A 111 -18.08 -13.39 11.52
CA MET A 111 -18.16 -14.49 12.48
C MET A 111 -18.12 -13.96 13.91
N LEU A 112 -19.06 -14.43 14.74
CA LEU A 112 -19.03 -14.19 16.18
C LEU A 112 -17.94 -15.05 16.81
N ARG A 113 -16.87 -14.43 17.33
CA ARG A 113 -15.80 -15.12 18.07
C ARG A 113 -16.26 -15.45 19.49
N GLN A 114 -16.82 -14.48 20.16
CA GLN A 114 -17.25 -14.62 21.55
C GLN A 114 -18.38 -13.60 21.86
N MET A 115 -19.29 -13.99 22.73
CA MET A 115 -20.27 -13.10 23.35
C MET A 115 -20.27 -13.32 24.84
N ASP A 116 -19.91 -12.32 25.60
CA ASP A 116 -20.04 -12.29 27.04
C ASP A 116 -21.40 -11.68 27.42
N LEU A 117 -22.33 -12.54 27.74
CA LEU A 117 -23.70 -12.14 28.12
C LEU A 117 -23.74 -11.41 29.47
N GLY A 118 -22.75 -11.58 30.35
CA GLY A 118 -22.68 -10.93 31.64
C GLY A 118 -22.30 -9.45 31.53
N THR A 119 -21.38 -9.12 30.62
CA THR A 119 -20.91 -7.76 30.39
C THR A 119 -21.56 -7.09 29.17
N GLY A 120 -22.22 -7.88 28.31
CA GLY A 120 -22.79 -7.37 27.05
C GLY A 120 -21.75 -7.05 25.98
N VAL A 121 -20.55 -7.66 26.07
CA VAL A 121 -19.46 -7.44 25.11
C VAL A 121 -19.45 -8.56 24.07
N GLY A 122 -19.58 -8.19 22.81
CA GLY A 122 -19.45 -9.09 21.66
C GLY A 122 -18.15 -8.90 20.91
N GLN A 123 -17.52 -9.99 20.49
CA GLN A 123 -16.31 -10.00 19.63
C GLN A 123 -16.65 -10.61 18.28
N VAL A 124 -16.49 -9.84 17.24
CA VAL A 124 -16.85 -10.22 15.87
C VAL A 124 -15.64 -10.11 14.96
N GLU A 125 -15.37 -11.15 14.22
CA GLU A 125 -14.35 -11.18 13.18
C GLU A 125 -14.95 -10.91 11.82
N VAL A 126 -14.39 -9.93 11.11
CA VAL A 126 -14.79 -9.56 9.75
C VAL A 126 -13.74 -10.07 8.78
N GLN A 127 -14.10 -10.98 7.90
CA GLN A 127 -13.23 -11.52 6.86
C GLN A 127 -13.51 -10.80 5.55
N LEU A 128 -12.44 -10.37 4.87
CA LEU A 128 -12.50 -9.70 3.58
C LEU A 128 -12.06 -10.64 2.45
N PRO A 129 -12.53 -10.43 1.22
CA PRO A 129 -12.03 -11.17 0.06
C PRO A 129 -10.52 -10.99 -0.11
N ARG A 130 -9.81 -12.08 -0.41
CA ARG A 130 -8.36 -12.04 -0.64
C ARG A 130 -7.98 -11.18 -1.86
N SER A 131 -8.85 -11.15 -2.87
CA SER A 131 -8.70 -10.26 -4.04
C SER A 131 -8.59 -8.79 -3.63
N LEU A 132 -9.39 -8.35 -2.66
CA LEU A 132 -9.35 -6.97 -2.18
C LEU A 132 -7.99 -6.56 -1.62
N PHE A 133 -7.30 -7.50 -0.96
CA PHE A 133 -5.93 -7.30 -0.50
C PHE A 133 -4.97 -7.07 -1.67
N TYR A 134 -4.99 -7.95 -2.70
CA TYR A 134 -4.10 -7.82 -3.85
C TYR A 134 -4.42 -6.58 -4.67
N ASP A 135 -5.69 -6.25 -4.87
CA ASP A 135 -6.10 -5.03 -5.58
C ASP A 135 -5.55 -3.78 -4.87
N THR A 136 -5.60 -3.77 -3.53
CA THR A 136 -5.05 -2.68 -2.72
C THR A 136 -3.54 -2.57 -2.86
N VAL A 137 -2.82 -3.69 -2.80
CA VAL A 137 -1.37 -3.73 -3.00
C VAL A 137 -1.01 -3.22 -4.40
N ASN A 138 -1.72 -3.69 -5.44
CA ASN A 138 -1.49 -3.29 -6.83
C ASN A 138 -1.72 -1.80 -7.05
N GLN A 139 -2.79 -1.24 -6.47
CA GLN A 139 -3.06 0.19 -6.55
C GLN A 139 -1.98 1.06 -5.91
N GLN A 140 -1.43 0.61 -4.78
CA GLN A 140 -0.41 1.39 -4.06
C GLN A 140 1.00 1.23 -4.62
N THR A 141 1.31 0.06 -5.18
CA THR A 141 2.66 -0.27 -5.63
C THR A 141 2.86 -0.20 -7.14
N GLY A 142 1.76 -0.21 -7.92
CA GLY A 142 1.82 -0.35 -9.38
C GLY A 142 2.22 -1.75 -9.85
N LEU A 143 2.25 -2.74 -8.94
CA LEU A 143 2.53 -4.14 -9.27
C LEU A 143 1.27 -4.82 -9.82
N SER A 144 1.43 -6.04 -10.32
CA SER A 144 0.35 -6.90 -10.81
C SER A 144 0.43 -8.24 -10.08
N ILE A 145 -0.16 -8.30 -8.89
CA ILE A 145 -0.16 -9.45 -7.99
C ILE A 145 -1.57 -10.02 -7.98
N THR A 146 -1.73 -11.32 -8.23
CA THR A 146 -3.03 -12.00 -8.28
C THR A 146 -3.21 -13.03 -7.17
N ASP A 147 -2.11 -13.57 -6.66
CA ASP A 147 -2.11 -14.58 -5.61
C ASP A 147 -0.85 -14.52 -4.71
N ASP A 148 -0.78 -15.40 -3.72
CA ASP A 148 0.35 -15.49 -2.78
C ASP A 148 1.67 -15.87 -3.46
N GLY A 149 1.60 -16.60 -4.58
CA GLY A 149 2.76 -16.99 -5.38
C GLY A 149 3.38 -15.78 -6.05
N ASP A 150 2.57 -14.99 -6.76
CA ASP A 150 2.99 -13.73 -7.37
C ASP A 150 3.58 -12.78 -6.31
N LEU A 151 2.90 -12.65 -5.15
CA LEU A 151 3.39 -11.81 -4.06
C LEU A 151 4.78 -12.25 -3.59
N MET A 152 5.00 -13.54 -3.41
CA MET A 152 6.29 -14.09 -2.99
C MET A 152 7.38 -13.83 -4.04
N GLU A 153 7.08 -14.03 -5.32
CA GLU A 153 8.01 -13.77 -6.43
C GLU A 153 8.41 -12.29 -6.48
N GLN A 154 7.43 -11.39 -6.35
CA GLN A 154 7.70 -9.95 -6.31
C GLN A 154 8.54 -9.55 -5.10
N LEU A 155 8.27 -10.10 -3.91
CA LEU A 155 9.06 -9.82 -2.72
C LEU A 155 10.50 -10.30 -2.86
N VAL A 156 10.74 -11.48 -3.44
CA VAL A 156 12.10 -12.00 -3.71
C VAL A 156 12.83 -11.10 -4.71
N THR A 157 12.15 -10.69 -5.77
CA THR A 157 12.70 -9.78 -6.79
C THR A 157 13.07 -8.43 -6.18
N LEU A 158 12.15 -7.83 -5.41
CA LEU A 158 12.38 -6.56 -4.73
C LEU A 158 13.51 -6.64 -3.69
N ALA A 159 13.63 -7.77 -2.98
CA ALA A 159 14.73 -8.00 -2.04
C ALA A 159 16.08 -8.05 -2.76
N GLY A 160 16.13 -8.67 -3.95
CA GLY A 160 17.34 -8.65 -4.82
C GLY A 160 17.68 -7.24 -5.27
N LEU A 161 16.72 -6.51 -5.83
CA LEU A 161 16.90 -5.12 -6.27
C LEU A 161 17.31 -4.19 -5.13
N ARG A 162 16.73 -4.36 -3.95
CA ARG A 162 17.12 -3.60 -2.75
C ARG A 162 18.58 -3.84 -2.39
N LYS A 163 19.02 -5.10 -2.39
CA LYS A 163 20.42 -5.45 -2.09
C LYS A 163 21.39 -4.76 -3.06
N GLU A 164 21.07 -4.74 -4.35
CA GLU A 164 21.87 -4.03 -5.36
C GLU A 164 21.83 -2.51 -5.17
N TYR A 165 20.64 -1.97 -4.88
CA TYR A 165 20.49 -0.54 -4.63
C TYR A 165 21.23 -0.08 -3.38
N ASP A 166 21.19 -0.84 -2.29
CA ASP A 166 21.85 -0.50 -1.03
C ASP A 166 23.39 -0.36 -1.22
N ARG A 167 23.98 -1.11 -2.17
CA ARG A 167 25.40 -0.98 -2.53
C ARG A 167 25.74 0.37 -3.15
N VAL A 168 24.82 0.95 -3.91
CA VAL A 168 25.06 2.19 -4.66
C VAL A 168 24.37 3.42 -4.06
N ALA A 169 23.46 3.24 -3.11
CA ALA A 169 22.60 4.29 -2.55
C ALA A 169 23.40 5.49 -2.02
N GLN A 170 24.47 5.23 -1.27
CA GLN A 170 25.32 6.27 -0.71
C GLN A 170 26.05 7.04 -1.81
N ALA A 171 26.58 6.35 -2.82
CA ALA A 171 27.25 7.00 -3.94
C ALA A 171 26.30 7.88 -4.76
N VAL A 172 25.06 7.39 -5.01
CA VAL A 172 24.01 8.17 -5.67
C VAL A 172 23.65 9.42 -4.86
N SER A 173 23.45 9.27 -3.54
CA SER A 173 23.15 10.40 -2.65
C SER A 173 24.28 11.45 -2.65
N SER A 174 25.53 11.00 -2.56
CA SER A 174 26.72 11.86 -2.61
C SER A 174 26.84 12.56 -3.97
N ALA A 175 26.65 11.85 -5.07
CA ALA A 175 26.69 12.44 -6.42
C ALA A 175 25.60 13.51 -6.60
N ARG A 176 24.40 13.31 -6.03
CA ARG A 176 23.32 14.31 -6.08
C ARG A 176 23.62 15.56 -5.25
N SER A 177 24.21 15.41 -4.06
CA SER A 177 24.44 16.53 -3.14
C SER A 177 25.74 17.28 -3.40
N THR A 178 26.83 16.56 -3.71
CA THR A 178 28.18 17.14 -3.87
C THR A 178 28.68 17.16 -5.32
N GLY A 179 27.97 16.51 -6.23
CA GLY A 179 28.39 16.34 -7.61
C GLY A 179 29.25 15.09 -7.87
N TYR A 180 29.68 14.36 -6.82
CA TYR A 180 30.54 13.20 -6.94
C TYR A 180 30.20 12.12 -5.92
N GLY A 181 30.17 10.87 -6.33
CA GLY A 181 29.95 9.70 -5.48
C GLY A 181 30.80 8.53 -5.90
N VAL A 182 31.20 7.69 -4.94
CA VAL A 182 32.01 6.50 -5.18
C VAL A 182 31.33 5.30 -4.54
N VAL A 183 31.19 4.23 -5.32
CA VAL A 183 30.81 2.91 -4.79
C VAL A 183 32.08 2.20 -4.39
N MET A 184 32.22 1.95 -3.10
CA MET A 184 33.38 1.23 -2.58
C MET A 184 33.28 -0.25 -2.96
N PRO A 185 34.39 -0.88 -3.36
CA PRO A 185 34.43 -2.31 -3.62
C PRO A 185 34.16 -3.12 -2.37
N SER A 186 33.53 -4.27 -2.52
CA SER A 186 33.39 -5.24 -1.43
C SER A 186 34.72 -5.96 -1.16
N VAL A 187 34.85 -6.59 0.01
CA VAL A 187 36.05 -7.39 0.35
C VAL A 187 36.30 -8.53 -0.64
N GLU A 188 35.22 -9.04 -1.24
CA GLU A 188 35.25 -10.14 -2.21
C GLU A 188 35.79 -9.68 -3.58
N GLU A 189 35.75 -8.38 -3.87
CA GLU A 189 36.24 -7.77 -5.11
C GLU A 189 37.71 -7.32 -4.99
N LEU A 190 38.33 -7.50 -3.80
CA LEU A 190 39.73 -7.19 -3.58
C LEU A 190 40.65 -8.28 -4.17
N GLU A 191 41.46 -7.92 -5.10
CA GLU A 191 42.52 -8.79 -5.66
C GLU A 191 43.85 -8.45 -5.00
N LEU A 192 44.50 -9.46 -4.41
CA LEU A 192 45.85 -9.34 -3.83
C LEU A 192 46.89 -9.90 -4.82
N GLU A 193 47.87 -9.08 -5.15
CA GLU A 193 49.03 -9.54 -5.91
C GLU A 193 50.03 -10.30 -4.99
N ASP A 194 50.88 -11.10 -5.56
CA ASP A 194 51.90 -11.85 -4.82
C ASP A 194 52.81 -10.90 -4.04
N PRO A 195 53.17 -11.21 -2.79
CA PRO A 195 54.06 -10.38 -1.99
C PRO A 195 55.47 -10.30 -2.61
N GLU A 196 56.00 -9.08 -2.78
CA GLU A 196 57.35 -8.83 -3.28
C GLU A 196 58.30 -8.40 -2.15
N ILE A 197 59.54 -8.90 -2.19
CA ILE A 197 60.59 -8.43 -1.29
C ILE A 197 61.15 -7.12 -1.82
N VAL A 198 61.06 -6.05 -1.05
CA VAL A 198 61.61 -4.72 -1.40
C VAL A 198 62.76 -4.33 -0.45
N ARG A 199 63.76 -3.67 -1.00
CA ARG A 199 64.89 -3.15 -0.22
C ARG A 199 64.79 -1.61 -0.16
N GLN A 200 64.73 -1.08 1.05
CA GLN A 200 64.64 0.38 1.27
C GLN A 200 65.67 0.80 2.35
N GLY A 201 66.63 1.64 1.98
CA GLY A 201 67.61 2.17 2.93
C GLY A 201 68.45 1.11 3.66
N GLY A 202 68.79 -0.02 3.03
CA GLY A 202 69.57 -1.10 3.62
C GLY A 202 68.79 -2.13 4.45
N ARG A 203 67.45 -1.96 4.57
CA ARG A 203 66.52 -2.90 5.22
C ARG A 203 65.65 -3.61 4.17
N TYR A 204 65.23 -4.81 4.48
CA TYR A 204 64.27 -5.57 3.66
C TYR A 204 62.88 -5.47 4.22
N GLY A 205 61.90 -5.26 3.36
CA GLY A 205 60.45 -5.24 3.69
C GLY A 205 59.69 -6.11 2.72
N VAL A 206 58.42 -6.33 3.00
CA VAL A 206 57.48 -7.00 2.09
C VAL A 206 56.53 -5.94 1.56
N ARG A 207 56.40 -5.85 0.24
CA ARG A 207 55.37 -5.03 -0.45
C ARG A 207 54.21 -5.96 -0.81
N MET A 208 53.05 -5.57 -0.38
CA MET A 208 51.79 -6.16 -0.80
C MET A 208 51.03 -5.14 -1.62
N LYS A 209 50.54 -5.51 -2.76
CA LYS A 209 49.71 -4.66 -3.62
C LYS A 209 48.32 -5.29 -3.71
N ALA A 210 47.31 -4.47 -3.54
CA ALA A 210 45.91 -4.85 -3.67
C ALA A 210 45.28 -3.93 -4.73
N SER A 211 44.41 -4.48 -5.54
CA SER A 211 43.57 -3.75 -6.49
C SER A 211 42.13 -4.12 -6.30
N ALA A 212 41.23 -3.21 -6.63
CA ALA A 212 39.80 -3.45 -6.59
C ALA A 212 39.07 -2.53 -7.58
N PRO A 213 38.03 -3.00 -8.27
CA PRO A 213 37.21 -2.16 -9.11
C PRO A 213 36.40 -1.19 -8.25
N SER A 214 36.30 0.07 -8.69
CA SER A 214 35.39 1.07 -8.06
C SER A 214 34.52 1.68 -9.13
N ILE A 215 33.29 2.08 -8.72
CA ILE A 215 32.37 2.79 -9.61
C ILE A 215 32.31 4.26 -9.17
N HIS A 216 32.58 5.16 -10.09
CA HIS A 216 32.54 6.60 -9.84
C HIS A 216 31.35 7.22 -10.56
N MET A 217 30.55 7.99 -9.81
CA MET A 217 29.36 8.68 -10.28
C MET A 217 29.61 10.18 -10.26
N LEU A 218 29.40 10.82 -11.41
CA LEU A 218 29.56 12.27 -11.58
C LEU A 218 28.23 12.87 -11.97
N ARG A 219 27.85 13.95 -11.30
CA ARG A 219 26.74 14.80 -11.71
C ARG A 219 27.30 15.93 -12.58
N ALA A 220 26.86 15.98 -13.83
CA ALA A 220 27.22 17.04 -14.76
C ALA A 220 25.95 17.72 -15.26
N ASP A 221 25.99 19.06 -15.35
CA ASP A 221 24.92 19.84 -15.96
C ASP A 221 25.14 19.89 -17.47
N VAL A 222 24.32 19.16 -18.21
CA VAL A 222 24.38 19.12 -19.67
C VAL A 222 23.37 20.10 -20.25
N SER A 223 23.84 21.06 -21.03
CA SER A 223 23.00 22.01 -21.73
C SER A 223 22.91 21.69 -23.22
N THR A 224 21.77 21.98 -23.80
CA THR A 224 21.58 21.93 -25.26
C THR A 224 20.96 23.21 -25.75
N THR A 225 21.25 23.55 -27.03
CA THR A 225 20.66 24.69 -27.70
C THR A 225 19.97 24.18 -28.94
N VAL A 226 18.66 24.35 -28.97
CA VAL A 226 17.83 24.01 -30.13
C VAL A 226 17.57 25.28 -30.91
N SER A 227 17.92 25.31 -32.19
CA SER A 227 17.73 26.48 -33.07
C SER A 227 16.90 26.10 -34.28
N PRO A 228 15.57 26.00 -34.13
CA PRO A 228 14.70 25.67 -35.25
C PRO A 228 14.71 26.84 -36.26
N ILE A 229 14.75 26.49 -37.55
CA ILE A 229 14.69 27.49 -38.63
C ILE A 229 13.21 27.86 -38.86
N VAL A 230 12.87 29.10 -38.60
CA VAL A 230 11.48 29.59 -38.66
C VAL A 230 11.17 30.33 -39.99
N GLY A 231 12.18 30.79 -40.67
CA GLY A 231 12.03 31.54 -41.93
C GLY A 231 12.95 32.76 -42.02
N ASN A 232 12.42 33.91 -42.44
CA ASN A 232 13.21 35.15 -42.54
C ASN A 232 13.31 35.84 -41.17
N GLU A 233 14.17 36.89 -41.09
CA GLU A 233 14.47 37.63 -39.85
C GLU A 233 13.18 38.17 -39.16
N LYS A 234 12.24 38.71 -39.93
CA LYS A 234 10.99 39.23 -39.41
C LYS A 234 10.11 38.16 -38.79
N GLN A 235 9.98 37.02 -39.46
CA GLN A 235 9.22 35.88 -38.95
C GLN A 235 9.86 35.29 -37.69
N SER A 236 11.19 35.27 -37.60
CA SER A 236 11.89 34.88 -36.39
C SER A 236 11.65 35.83 -35.23
N GLN A 237 11.62 37.14 -35.48
CA GLN A 237 11.33 38.15 -34.47
C GLN A 237 9.89 38.08 -33.98
N ASP A 238 8.94 37.86 -34.88
CA ASP A 238 7.53 37.69 -34.55
C ASP A 238 7.32 36.41 -33.69
N MET A 239 8.03 35.34 -34.00
CA MET A 239 8.01 34.08 -33.22
C MET A 239 8.57 34.27 -31.81
N VAL A 240 9.72 34.97 -31.66
CA VAL A 240 10.30 35.27 -30.34
C VAL A 240 9.31 36.11 -29.50
N ASN A 241 8.69 37.12 -30.09
CA ASN A 241 7.71 37.95 -29.41
C ASN A 241 6.47 37.12 -28.99
N TYR A 242 5.99 36.24 -29.85
CA TYR A 242 4.90 35.31 -29.55
C TYR A 242 5.25 34.42 -28.37
N LEU A 243 6.42 33.77 -28.38
CA LEU A 243 6.88 32.90 -27.31
C LEU A 243 7.01 33.65 -25.98
N LEU A 244 7.53 34.86 -25.98
CA LEU A 244 7.66 35.69 -24.78
C LEU A 244 6.29 36.08 -24.21
N GLN A 245 5.32 36.43 -25.06
CA GLN A 245 3.99 36.84 -24.62
C GLN A 245 3.12 35.67 -24.15
N GLU A 246 3.13 34.56 -24.90
CA GLU A 246 2.26 33.42 -24.63
C GLU A 246 2.69 32.63 -23.38
N PHE A 247 4.00 32.61 -23.11
CA PHE A 247 4.57 31.82 -21.99
C PHE A 247 5.11 32.69 -20.84
N GLU A 248 4.80 33.99 -20.84
CA GLU A 248 5.13 34.92 -19.75
C GLU A 248 4.40 34.48 -18.46
N GLY A 249 5.17 34.05 -17.47
CA GLY A 249 4.65 33.56 -16.17
C GLY A 249 4.41 32.07 -16.06
N GLU A 250 4.34 31.31 -17.14
CA GLU A 250 4.15 29.86 -17.12
C GLU A 250 5.11 29.09 -18.06
N PRO A 251 6.42 29.04 -17.77
CA PRO A 251 7.42 28.37 -18.63
C PRO A 251 7.13 26.88 -18.84
N GLY A 252 6.37 26.26 -17.92
CA GLY A 252 6.00 24.85 -18.03
C GLY A 252 5.15 24.50 -19.26
N LYS A 253 4.29 25.43 -19.70
CA LYS A 253 3.45 25.24 -20.89
C LYS A 253 4.26 25.19 -22.19
N LEU A 254 5.43 25.82 -22.23
CA LEU A 254 6.31 25.78 -23.39
C LEU A 254 6.77 24.35 -23.71
N TRP A 255 7.00 23.53 -22.69
CA TRP A 255 7.44 22.14 -22.87
C TRP A 255 6.43 21.26 -23.59
N GLU A 256 5.14 21.51 -23.38
CA GLU A 256 4.03 20.75 -23.98
C GLU A 256 3.60 21.36 -25.33
N SER A 257 4.09 22.56 -25.66
CA SER A 257 3.71 23.27 -26.87
C SER A 257 4.23 22.56 -28.13
N ASN A 258 3.37 22.45 -29.15
CA ASN A 258 3.67 21.85 -30.44
C ASN A 258 3.90 22.93 -31.53
N ILE A 259 4.87 23.81 -31.29
CA ILE A 259 5.11 24.98 -32.15
C ILE A 259 5.87 24.61 -33.44
N PHE A 260 6.68 23.54 -33.39
CA PHE A 260 7.54 23.12 -34.50
C PHE A 260 7.13 21.79 -35.11
N GLY A 261 5.84 21.40 -35.02
CA GLY A 261 5.33 20.10 -35.50
C GLY A 261 5.61 18.92 -34.58
N ARG A 262 6.37 19.15 -33.48
CA ARG A 262 6.67 18.23 -32.39
C ARG A 262 6.70 19.00 -31.09
N SER A 263 6.53 18.32 -29.96
CA SER A 263 6.60 19.02 -28.67
C SER A 263 8.04 19.52 -28.41
N PHE A 264 8.16 20.68 -27.78
CA PHE A 264 9.47 21.23 -27.43
C PHE A 264 10.24 20.27 -26.51
N HIS A 265 9.54 19.58 -25.63
CA HIS A 265 10.11 18.55 -24.78
C HIS A 265 10.74 17.40 -25.57
N GLU A 266 10.10 16.92 -26.64
CA GLU A 266 10.66 15.85 -27.50
C GLU A 266 11.93 16.30 -28.20
N ILE A 267 11.92 17.51 -28.77
CA ILE A 267 13.08 18.03 -29.51
C ILE A 267 14.29 18.22 -28.60
N VAL A 268 14.09 18.84 -27.43
CA VAL A 268 15.14 19.05 -26.43
C VAL A 268 15.62 17.71 -25.85
N GLY A 269 14.67 16.80 -25.57
CA GLY A 269 14.96 15.49 -25.03
C GLY A 269 15.84 14.63 -25.95
N GLU A 270 15.55 14.62 -27.25
CA GLU A 270 16.36 13.90 -28.26
C GLU A 270 17.79 14.46 -28.37
N ASP A 271 17.93 15.78 -28.38
CA ASP A 271 19.26 16.41 -28.50
C ASP A 271 20.09 16.21 -27.22
N LEU A 272 19.47 16.32 -26.04
CA LEU A 272 20.13 15.99 -24.77
C LEU A 272 20.57 14.53 -24.73
N GLN A 273 19.69 13.58 -25.14
CA GLN A 273 20.05 12.17 -25.20
C GLN A 273 21.18 11.89 -26.18
N ALA A 274 21.16 12.56 -27.33
CA ALA A 274 22.23 12.45 -28.33
C ALA A 274 23.57 12.94 -27.79
N LYS A 275 23.59 14.05 -27.03
CA LYS A 275 24.80 14.55 -26.36
C LYS A 275 25.31 13.60 -25.28
N LEU A 276 24.39 13.08 -24.43
CA LEU A 276 24.74 12.15 -23.34
C LEU A 276 25.29 10.82 -23.85
N LYS A 277 24.76 10.28 -24.96
CA LYS A 277 25.22 9.04 -25.59
C LYS A 277 26.53 9.20 -26.36
N ARG A 278 26.93 10.42 -26.65
CA ARG A 278 28.12 10.73 -27.48
C ARG A 278 29.41 11.06 -26.71
N MET A 279 29.53 10.63 -25.43
CA MET A 279 30.83 10.79 -24.80
C MET A 279 31.87 9.96 -25.56
N PRO A 280 32.87 10.59 -26.22
CA PRO A 280 33.86 9.88 -27.01
C PRO A 280 34.64 8.87 -26.15
N GLU A 281 35.01 7.73 -26.72
CA GLU A 281 35.80 6.70 -26.02
C GLU A 281 37.09 7.24 -25.42
N ASP A 282 37.75 8.16 -26.14
CA ASP A 282 38.95 8.85 -25.65
C ASP A 282 38.71 9.66 -24.38
N SER A 283 37.52 10.28 -24.25
CA SER A 283 37.17 11.03 -23.05
C SER A 283 36.87 10.09 -21.90
N GLN A 284 36.17 8.97 -22.14
CA GLN A 284 35.96 7.93 -21.15
C GLN A 284 37.28 7.31 -20.67
N LYS A 285 38.24 7.10 -21.58
CA LYS A 285 39.56 6.58 -21.25
C LYS A 285 40.35 7.54 -20.37
N LYS A 286 40.37 8.83 -20.75
CA LYS A 286 41.05 9.88 -19.96
C LYS A 286 40.44 10.03 -18.55
N LEU A 287 39.14 9.88 -18.41
CA LEU A 287 38.50 9.88 -17.08
C LEU A 287 38.94 8.69 -16.23
N ARG A 288 39.04 7.50 -16.83
CA ARG A 288 39.52 6.31 -16.12
C ARG A 288 41.01 6.49 -15.71
N GLU A 289 41.87 6.92 -16.63
CA GLU A 289 43.32 7.17 -16.36
C GLU A 289 43.52 8.25 -15.28
N ALA A 290 42.56 9.20 -15.10
CA ALA A 290 42.67 10.22 -14.07
C ALA A 290 42.25 9.69 -12.67
N LEU A 291 41.56 8.54 -12.60
CA LEU A 291 41.12 7.90 -11.38
C LEU A 291 42.02 6.74 -10.92
N GLU A 292 42.84 6.17 -11.86
CA GLU A 292 43.90 5.19 -11.58
C GLU A 292 45.17 5.86 -11.03
#